data_97961492c8329b34fc8bad79bf251897
#
_entry.id   97961492c8329b34fc8bad79bf251897
#
_cell.length_a   1.000
_cell.length_b   1.000
_cell.length_c   1.000
_cell.angle_alpha   90.00
_cell.angle_beta   90.00
_cell.angle_gamma   90.00
#
_symmetry.space_group_name_H-M   'P 1'
#
loop_
_entity.id
_entity.type
_entity.pdbx_description
1 polymer ?
#
loop_
_entity_poly.entity_id
_entity_poly.type
_entity_poly.pdbx_seq_one_letter_code
_entity_poly.pdbx_strand_id
1 'polypeptide(L)'
;MEKVIEIKTIDPTALLGIGDANIKLIEQSIPAKIIARGEQIKLQGKESDVLRASEILLEMMQTLSSRGDLNKKDVQQLIALSNTCLLYTSDAADE
;
A
#
# COMPACT_ATOMS: atom_id res chain seq x y z
N MET A 1 0.57 6.85 14.91
CA MET A 1 -0.62 6.04 14.61
C MET A 1 -0.21 4.65 14.20
N GLU A 2 -1.01 3.68 14.54
CA GLU A 2 -0.82 2.29 14.14
C GLU A 2 -2.08 1.78 13.48
N LYS A 3 -1.90 0.93 12.47
CA LYS A 3 -3.02 0.28 11.82
C LYS A 3 -2.62 -1.13 11.42
N VAL A 4 -3.54 -2.07 11.60
CA VAL A 4 -3.30 -3.47 11.22
C VAL A 4 -4.27 -3.85 10.12
N ILE A 5 -3.75 -4.45 9.06
CA ILE A 5 -4.54 -4.91 7.93
C ILE A 5 -4.43 -6.43 7.87
N GLU A 6 -5.56 -7.10 7.81
CA GLU A 6 -5.57 -8.55 7.70
C GLU A 6 -5.59 -8.98 6.24
N ILE A 7 -4.78 -9.99 5.93
CA ILE A 7 -4.64 -10.47 4.55
C ILE A 7 -4.91 -11.98 4.47
N LYS A 8 -5.94 -12.43 5.17
CA LYS A 8 -6.22 -13.85 5.32
C LYS A 8 -6.49 -14.59 4.01
N THR A 9 -7.10 -13.90 3.06
CA THR A 9 -7.49 -14.53 1.80
C THR A 9 -6.49 -14.30 0.67
N ILE A 10 -5.35 -13.70 0.98
CA ILE A 10 -4.36 -13.33 -0.02
C ILE A 10 -3.03 -13.96 0.33
N ASP A 11 -2.33 -14.46 -0.69
CA ASP A 11 -0.98 -15.00 -0.51
C ASP A 11 -0.05 -13.86 -0.10
N PRO A 12 0.52 -13.90 1.12
CA PRO A 12 1.41 -12.82 1.56
C PRO A 12 2.59 -12.62 0.62
N THR A 13 3.16 -13.71 0.09
CA THR A 13 4.30 -13.60 -0.81
C THR A 13 3.93 -12.83 -2.08
N ALA A 14 2.74 -13.08 -2.61
CA ALA A 14 2.29 -12.37 -3.80
C ALA A 14 2.07 -10.89 -3.51
N LEU A 15 1.56 -10.57 -2.33
CA LEU A 15 1.29 -9.19 -1.96
C LEU A 15 2.58 -8.42 -1.66
N LEU A 16 3.46 -9.02 -0.86
CA LEU A 16 4.66 -8.34 -0.40
C LEU A 16 5.77 -8.36 -1.44
N GLY A 17 5.74 -9.33 -2.34
CA GLY A 17 6.80 -9.49 -3.33
C GLY A 17 7.97 -10.30 -2.79
N ILE A 18 8.85 -10.71 -3.69
CA ILE A 18 10.01 -11.47 -3.32
C ILE A 18 10.96 -10.58 -2.53
N GLY A 19 11.33 -11.03 -1.33
CA GLY A 19 12.22 -10.24 -0.47
C GLY A 19 11.58 -8.95 0.00
N ASP A 20 10.25 -8.92 0.09
CA ASP A 20 9.50 -7.73 0.51
C ASP A 20 9.73 -6.55 -0.42
N ALA A 21 9.94 -6.81 -1.71
CA ALA A 21 10.24 -5.76 -2.66
C ALA A 21 9.12 -4.71 -2.73
N ASN A 22 7.87 -5.16 -2.71
CA ASN A 22 6.74 -4.23 -2.79
C ASN A 22 6.64 -3.36 -1.55
N ILE A 23 6.88 -3.97 -0.39
CA ILE A 23 6.87 -3.23 0.87
C ILE A 23 7.98 -2.18 0.88
N LYS A 24 9.15 -2.55 0.39
CA LYS A 24 10.27 -1.60 0.34
C LYS A 24 9.96 -0.42 -0.56
N LEU A 25 9.27 -0.65 -1.66
CA LEU A 25 8.87 0.44 -2.55
C LEU A 25 7.96 1.43 -1.83
N ILE A 26 7.00 0.92 -1.07
CA ILE A 26 6.09 1.78 -0.33
C ILE A 26 6.85 2.55 0.73
N GLU A 27 7.75 1.89 1.46
CA GLU A 27 8.52 2.54 2.51
C GLU A 27 9.44 3.62 1.96
N GLN A 28 9.93 3.46 0.74
CA GLN A 28 10.77 4.48 0.11
C GLN A 28 9.98 5.74 -0.24
N SER A 29 8.70 5.57 -0.52
CA SER A 29 7.86 6.69 -0.94
C SER A 29 7.11 7.33 0.21
N ILE A 30 6.79 6.55 1.22
CA ILE A 30 5.99 7.00 2.35
C ILE A 30 6.77 6.71 3.63
N PRO A 31 7.02 7.71 4.48
CA PRO A 31 7.82 7.51 5.70
C PRO A 31 7.00 6.82 6.79
N ALA A 32 6.45 5.67 6.47
CA ALA A 32 5.72 4.83 7.41
C ALA A 32 6.43 3.51 7.54
N LYS A 33 6.38 2.92 8.72
CA LYS A 33 6.99 1.63 8.96
C LYS A 33 5.97 0.54 8.68
N ILE A 34 6.37 -0.44 7.90
CA ILE A 34 5.48 -1.53 7.49
C ILE A 34 6.08 -2.84 7.97
N ILE A 35 5.33 -3.55 8.81
CA ILE A 35 5.76 -4.83 9.36
C ILE A 35 4.77 -5.90 8.93
N ALA A 36 5.25 -6.90 8.20
CA ALA A 36 4.42 -8.01 7.76
C ALA A 36 4.65 -9.20 8.67
N ARG A 37 3.59 -9.70 9.28
CA ARG A 37 3.67 -10.86 10.17
C ARG A 37 2.51 -11.80 9.91
N GLY A 38 2.83 -13.00 9.42
CA GLY A 38 1.81 -13.98 9.15
C GLY A 38 0.78 -13.45 8.20
N GLU A 39 -0.45 -13.38 8.66
CA GLU A 39 -1.56 -12.89 7.83
C GLU A 39 -1.93 -11.45 8.15
N GLN A 40 -1.01 -10.70 8.76
CA GLN A 40 -1.28 -9.33 9.14
C GLN A 40 -0.16 -8.42 8.70
N ILE A 41 -0.53 -7.19 8.35
CA ILE A 41 0.43 -6.15 8.03
C ILE A 41 0.17 -5.00 8.99
N LYS A 42 1.22 -4.59 9.72
CA LYS A 42 1.12 -3.52 10.68
C LYS A 42 1.79 -2.27 10.14
N LEU A 43 1.08 -1.16 10.22
CA LEU A 43 1.58 0.13 9.75
C LEU A 43 1.77 1.06 10.93
N GLN A 44 2.92 1.74 10.97
CA GLN A 44 3.24 2.68 12.05
C GLN A 44 3.80 3.95 11.45
N GLY A 45 3.41 5.08 12.01
CA GLY A 45 3.90 6.37 11.57
C GLY A 45 2.90 7.46 11.81
N LYS A 46 3.06 8.55 11.08
CA LYS A 46 2.10 9.64 11.14
C LYS A 46 0.77 9.20 10.57
N GLU A 47 -0.30 9.79 11.06
CA GLU A 47 -1.63 9.42 10.62
C GLU A 47 -1.78 9.50 9.10
N SER A 48 -1.35 10.59 8.49
CA SER A 48 -1.48 10.75 7.05
C SER A 48 -0.65 9.71 6.29
N ASP A 49 0.54 9.41 6.78
CA ASP A 49 1.40 8.42 6.15
C ASP A 49 0.80 7.01 6.27
N VAL A 50 0.30 6.69 7.45
CA VAL A 50 -0.30 5.37 7.69
C VAL A 50 -1.54 5.20 6.82
N LEU A 51 -2.37 6.22 6.73
CA LEU A 51 -3.57 6.15 5.90
C LEU A 51 -3.23 5.98 4.43
N ARG A 52 -2.22 6.70 3.95
CA ARG A 52 -1.80 6.57 2.56
C ARG A 52 -1.27 5.17 2.27
N ALA A 53 -0.40 4.67 3.14
CA ALA A 53 0.14 3.32 2.97
C ALA A 53 -0.98 2.29 3.02
N SER A 54 -1.94 2.48 3.90
CA SER A 54 -3.09 1.60 4.01
C SER A 54 -3.88 1.56 2.71
N GLU A 55 -4.13 2.71 2.11
CA GLU A 55 -4.87 2.77 0.84
C GLU A 55 -4.12 2.05 -0.27
N ILE A 56 -2.81 2.23 -0.34
CA ILE A 56 -2.01 1.56 -1.35
C ILE A 56 -2.09 0.05 -1.17
N LEU A 57 -1.97 -0.43 0.07
CA LEU A 57 -2.04 -1.85 0.34
C LEU A 57 -3.40 -2.42 -0.02
N LEU A 58 -4.47 -1.71 0.27
CA LEU A 58 -5.80 -2.17 -0.08
C LEU A 58 -5.97 -2.27 -1.59
N GLU A 59 -5.43 -1.31 -2.34
CA GLU A 59 -5.48 -1.37 -3.79
C GLU A 59 -4.66 -2.54 -4.31
N MET A 60 -3.51 -2.80 -3.70
CA MET A 60 -2.70 -3.96 -4.07
C MET A 60 -3.47 -5.25 -3.85
N MET A 61 -4.19 -5.34 -2.73
CA MET A 61 -4.99 -6.51 -2.43
C MET A 61 -6.12 -6.69 -3.45
N GLN A 62 -6.76 -5.61 -3.85
CA GLN A 62 -7.80 -5.67 -4.86
C GLN A 62 -7.23 -6.13 -6.20
N THR A 63 -6.07 -5.62 -6.58
CA THR A 63 -5.43 -6.00 -7.83
C THR A 63 -5.12 -7.48 -7.84
N LEU A 64 -4.59 -8.00 -6.73
CA LEU A 64 -4.31 -9.42 -6.61
C LEU A 64 -5.59 -10.25 -6.71
N SER A 65 -6.64 -9.78 -6.07
CA SER A 65 -7.91 -10.50 -6.07
C SER A 65 -8.53 -10.53 -7.46
N SER A 66 -8.40 -9.44 -8.21
CA SER A 66 -8.98 -9.34 -9.56
C SER A 66 -8.14 -10.03 -10.61
N ARG A 67 -6.84 -9.77 -10.61
CA ARG A 67 -5.95 -10.26 -11.67
C ARG A 67 -5.19 -11.51 -11.31
N GLY A 68 -5.03 -11.77 -10.03
CA GLY A 68 -4.29 -12.92 -9.59
C GLY A 68 -2.79 -12.70 -9.47
N ASP A 69 -2.30 -11.53 -9.87
CA ASP A 69 -0.87 -11.24 -9.72
C ASP A 69 -0.67 -9.75 -9.47
N LEU A 70 0.52 -9.44 -8.99
CA LEU A 70 0.89 -8.05 -8.69
C LEU A 70 2.38 -7.93 -8.93
N ASN A 71 2.77 -7.03 -9.83
CA ASN A 71 4.17 -6.84 -10.12
C ASN A 71 4.65 -5.47 -9.61
N LYS A 72 5.96 -5.25 -9.76
CA LYS A 72 6.58 -4.05 -9.24
C LYS A 72 6.02 -2.79 -9.88
N LYS A 73 5.71 -2.85 -11.16
CA LYS A 73 5.14 -1.70 -11.87
C LYS A 73 3.78 -1.32 -11.32
N ASP A 74 2.98 -2.32 -10.98
CA ASP A 74 1.67 -2.05 -10.40
C ASP A 74 1.80 -1.28 -9.10
N VAL A 75 2.74 -1.70 -8.26
CA VAL A 75 2.96 -1.04 -6.98
C VAL A 75 3.44 0.39 -7.20
N GLN A 76 4.39 0.58 -8.11
CA GLN A 76 4.91 1.91 -8.41
C GLN A 76 3.80 2.81 -8.93
N GLN A 77 2.93 2.28 -9.75
CA GLN A 77 1.83 3.05 -10.30
C GLN A 77 0.84 3.44 -9.21
N LEU A 78 0.54 2.54 -8.31
CA LEU A 78 -0.35 2.85 -7.20
C LEU A 78 0.22 3.94 -6.30
N ILE A 79 1.52 3.87 -6.05
CA ILE A 79 2.18 4.90 -5.24
C ILE A 79 2.10 6.24 -5.95
N ALA A 80 2.37 6.26 -7.23
CA ALA A 80 2.30 7.50 -8.01
C ALA A 80 0.89 8.06 -8.05
N LEU A 81 -0.10 7.20 -8.21
CA LEU A 81 -1.49 7.62 -8.22
C LEU A 81 -1.92 8.16 -6.86
N SER A 82 -1.44 7.55 -5.81
CA SER A 82 -1.74 8.02 -4.46
C SER A 82 -1.25 9.45 -4.27
N ASN A 83 -0.02 9.72 -4.67
CA ASN A 83 0.52 11.06 -4.57
C ASN A 83 -0.26 12.03 -5.44
N THR A 84 -0.55 11.63 -6.66
CA THR A 84 -1.30 12.46 -7.59
C THR A 84 -2.72 12.71 -7.09
N CYS A 85 -3.34 11.70 -6.54
CA CYS A 85 -4.69 11.84 -6.01
C CYS A 85 -4.74 12.83 -4.87
N LEU A 86 -3.73 12.83 -4.02
CA LEU A 86 -3.69 13.78 -2.92
C LEU A 86 -3.62 15.20 -3.43
N LEU A 87 -2.76 15.44 -4.40
CA LEU A 87 -2.65 16.75 -5.01
C LEU A 87 -3.93 17.12 -5.71
N TYR A 88 -4.46 16.18 -6.44
CA TYR A 88 -5.70 16.40 -7.18
C TYR A 88 -6.86 16.68 -6.26
N THR A 89 -6.91 15.96 -5.16
CA THR A 89 -7.98 16.17 -4.20
C THR A 89 -7.96 17.59 -3.66
N SER A 90 -6.77 18.09 -3.40
CA SER A 90 -6.64 19.47 -2.95
C SER A 90 -7.19 20.43 -3.97
N ASP A 91 -6.92 20.15 -5.23
CA ASP A 91 -7.44 20.99 -6.29
C ASP A 91 -8.90 20.75 -6.51
N ALA A 92 -9.29 19.51 -6.44
CA ALA A 92 -10.66 19.14 -6.71
C ALA A 92 -11.61 19.73 -5.70
N ALA A 93 -11.08 20.09 -4.57
CA ALA A 93 -11.92 20.74 -3.57
C ALA A 93 -12.60 21.95 -4.17
N ASP A 94 -12.06 22.43 -5.22
CA ASP A 94 -12.60 23.60 -5.87
C ASP A 94 -13.64 23.27 -6.91
N GLU A 95 -13.86 22.05 -7.19
CA GLU A 95 -14.87 21.77 -8.17
C GLU A 95 -16.14 21.44 -7.57
#